data_5a924686e19b9a7a237fb66fb58b52f5
#
_entry.id   5a924686e19b9a7a237fb66fb58b52f5
#
_cell.length_a   1.000
_cell.length_b   1.000
_cell.length_c   1.000
_cell.angle_alpha   90.00
_cell.angle_beta   90.00
_cell.angle_gamma   90.00
#
_symmetry.space_group_name_H-M   'P 1'
#
loop_
_entity.id
_entity.type
_entity.pdbx_description
1 polymer ?
#
loop_
_entity_poly.entity_id
_entity_poly.type
_entity_poly.pdbx_seq_one_letter_code
_entity_poly.pdbx_strand_id
1 'polypeptide(L)'
;MKTFILSLMSLLLFFSATAQTADDIIAKHIDAIGGKDKLSQITSCVTEKNTEVMGNESTTKTTIVNGKGYRNEADFNGQQLVQTVTDKGGWAINPFGGSATPTALTPDEYKSSEDEIYLPDPLFNYAQHGAKVELAGQEKVGDINAYKLNYTNKDSAVSTFYIDPSTSYIIQVVRTGNVQGQETNITISYSDYKKTDFGVFVPYTVGIDMGQFNLKNTTTKVEFNKTVDPAVFDMPK
;
A
#
# COMPACT_ATOMS: atom_id res chain seq x y z
N MET A 1 -74.79 -10.59 16.55
CA MET A 1 -73.60 -10.95 15.76
C MET A 1 -72.60 -9.85 15.95
N LYS A 2 -71.57 -10.07 16.80
CA LYS A 2 -70.49 -9.08 17.04
C LYS A 2 -69.25 -9.57 16.27
N THR A 3 -68.89 -8.85 15.22
CA THR A 3 -67.70 -9.05 14.41
C THR A 3 -66.48 -8.50 15.15
N PHE A 4 -65.57 -9.40 15.57
CA PHE A 4 -64.27 -9.09 16.13
C PHE A 4 -63.30 -8.78 14.96
N ILE A 5 -62.84 -7.55 14.84
CA ILE A 5 -61.79 -7.14 13.90
C ILE A 5 -60.49 -7.29 14.67
N LEU A 6 -59.70 -8.32 14.32
CA LEU A 6 -58.33 -8.55 14.81
C LEU A 6 -57.40 -7.64 14.00
N SER A 7 -56.97 -6.52 14.59
CA SER A 7 -55.94 -5.66 14.01
C SER A 7 -54.57 -6.29 14.29
N LEU A 8 -54.00 -6.93 13.27
CA LEU A 8 -52.65 -7.47 13.29
C LEU A 8 -51.65 -6.31 13.07
N MET A 9 -51.18 -5.75 14.19
CA MET A 9 -50.15 -4.71 14.19
C MET A 9 -48.78 -5.35 13.92
N SER A 10 -48.40 -5.39 12.64
CA SER A 10 -47.07 -5.85 12.21
C SER A 10 -46.00 -4.89 12.72
N LEU A 11 -45.32 -5.29 13.80
CA LEU A 11 -44.15 -4.58 14.32
C LEU A 11 -42.98 -4.81 13.37
N LEU A 12 -42.80 -3.89 12.41
CA LEU A 12 -41.59 -3.82 11.55
C LEU A 12 -40.41 -3.43 12.45
N LEU A 13 -39.69 -4.43 12.93
CA LEU A 13 -38.34 -4.28 13.50
C LEU A 13 -37.42 -3.82 12.38
N PHE A 14 -37.22 -2.52 12.24
CA PHE A 14 -36.11 -1.97 11.48
C PHE A 14 -34.80 -2.37 12.21
N PHE A 15 -34.21 -3.48 11.80
CA PHE A 15 -32.81 -3.71 12.05
C PHE A 15 -32.06 -2.64 11.28
N SER A 16 -31.66 -1.57 11.97
CA SER A 16 -30.63 -0.66 11.48
C SER A 16 -29.34 -1.47 11.45
N ALA A 17 -29.12 -2.20 10.35
CA ALA A 17 -27.78 -2.67 10.04
C ALA A 17 -26.93 -1.42 9.87
N THR A 18 -26.11 -1.10 10.86
CA THR A 18 -25.08 -0.07 10.68
C THR A 18 -24.20 -0.55 9.53
N ALA A 19 -24.38 0.08 8.38
CA ALA A 19 -23.53 -0.21 7.23
C ALA A 19 -22.08 0.04 7.64
N GLN A 20 -21.23 -0.95 7.47
CA GLN A 20 -19.82 -0.85 7.78
C GLN A 20 -19.23 0.26 6.91
N THR A 21 -18.52 1.20 7.53
CA THR A 21 -17.91 2.35 6.85
C THR A 21 -16.47 2.01 6.44
N ALA A 22 -15.88 2.83 5.56
CA ALA A 22 -14.46 2.75 5.22
C ALA A 22 -13.61 2.91 6.49
N ASP A 23 -13.95 3.85 7.37
CA ASP A 23 -13.23 4.11 8.62
C ASP A 23 -13.26 2.91 9.57
N ASP A 24 -14.39 2.19 9.67
CA ASP A 24 -14.49 0.98 10.50
C ASP A 24 -13.56 -0.13 9.99
N ILE A 25 -13.44 -0.27 8.66
CA ILE A 25 -12.57 -1.27 8.03
C ILE A 25 -11.11 -0.89 8.25
N ILE A 26 -10.77 0.38 8.05
CA ILE A 26 -9.42 0.91 8.27
C ILE A 26 -9.02 0.78 9.74
N ALA A 27 -9.91 1.11 10.68
CA ALA A 27 -9.63 0.96 12.11
C ALA A 27 -9.29 -0.50 12.48
N LYS A 28 -10.06 -1.47 11.97
CA LYS A 28 -9.77 -2.90 12.15
C LYS A 28 -8.43 -3.31 11.53
N HIS A 29 -8.10 -2.79 10.34
CA HIS A 29 -6.81 -3.01 9.70
C HIS A 29 -5.67 -2.48 10.59
N ILE A 30 -5.76 -1.25 11.06
CA ILE A 30 -4.78 -0.62 11.94
C ILE A 30 -4.59 -1.43 13.23
N ASP A 31 -5.68 -1.90 13.84
CA ASP A 31 -5.61 -2.74 15.03
C ASP A 31 -4.93 -4.09 14.73
N ALA A 32 -5.27 -4.72 13.60
CA ALA A 32 -4.72 -6.01 13.19
C ALA A 32 -3.20 -5.97 12.93
N ILE A 33 -2.68 -4.86 12.39
CA ILE A 33 -1.24 -4.74 12.10
C ILE A 33 -0.40 -4.24 13.29
N GLY A 34 -1.01 -3.90 14.44
CA GLY A 34 -0.26 -3.57 15.66
C GLY A 34 -0.86 -2.50 16.55
N GLY A 35 -1.94 -1.85 16.10
CA GLY A 35 -2.64 -0.81 16.84
C GLY A 35 -2.04 0.59 16.70
N LYS A 36 -2.91 1.60 16.77
CA LYS A 36 -2.58 3.00 16.50
C LYS A 36 -1.39 3.51 17.32
N ASP A 37 -1.35 3.19 18.62
CA ASP A 37 -0.31 3.71 19.52
C ASP A 37 1.09 3.24 19.10
N LYS A 38 1.21 1.97 18.70
CA LYS A 38 2.48 1.41 18.27
C LYS A 38 2.86 1.93 16.86
N LEU A 39 1.92 1.95 15.94
CA LEU A 39 2.15 2.42 14.58
C LEU A 39 2.56 3.88 14.54
N SER A 40 2.01 4.72 15.43
CA SER A 40 2.38 6.14 15.57
C SER A 40 3.84 6.36 16.02
N GLN A 41 4.50 5.34 16.56
CA GLN A 41 5.92 5.41 16.99
C GLN A 41 6.89 5.09 15.86
N ILE A 42 6.38 4.67 14.68
CA ILE A 42 7.23 4.34 13.54
C ILE A 42 7.69 5.63 12.86
N THR A 43 8.99 5.90 12.93
CA THR A 43 9.62 7.07 12.28
C THR A 43 10.38 6.70 11.02
N SER A 44 10.86 5.45 10.93
CA SER A 44 11.54 4.92 9.75
C SER A 44 11.37 3.42 9.64
N CYS A 45 11.52 2.89 8.44
CA CYS A 45 11.55 1.47 8.15
C CYS A 45 12.62 1.18 7.11
N VAL A 46 13.48 0.21 7.37
CA VAL A 46 14.42 -0.34 6.40
C VAL A 46 14.08 -1.81 6.19
N THR A 47 13.87 -2.20 4.94
CA THR A 47 13.62 -3.61 4.58
C THR A 47 14.61 -4.08 3.55
N GLU A 48 15.09 -5.32 3.70
CA GLU A 48 15.83 -6.05 2.69
C GLU A 48 14.96 -7.21 2.18
N LYS A 49 14.98 -7.44 0.88
CA LYS A 49 14.14 -8.43 0.20
C LYS A 49 14.94 -9.17 -0.86
N ASN A 50 14.67 -10.45 -1.02
CA ASN A 50 15.02 -11.15 -2.24
C ASN A 50 13.92 -10.91 -3.27
N THR A 51 14.31 -10.38 -4.42
CA THR A 51 13.41 -10.06 -5.54
C THR A 51 13.67 -11.04 -6.67
N GLU A 52 12.63 -11.75 -7.06
CA GLU A 52 12.62 -12.63 -8.22
C GLU A 52 11.85 -11.94 -9.35
N VAL A 53 12.48 -11.83 -10.52
CA VAL A 53 11.87 -11.32 -11.74
C VAL A 53 12.36 -12.11 -12.94
N MET A 54 11.45 -12.71 -13.73
CA MET A 54 11.78 -13.49 -14.93
C MET A 54 12.83 -14.57 -14.70
N GLY A 55 12.82 -15.21 -13.51
CA GLY A 55 13.77 -16.27 -13.12
C GLY A 55 15.16 -15.76 -12.70
N ASN A 56 15.37 -14.45 -12.60
CA ASN A 56 16.58 -13.86 -12.04
C ASN A 56 16.32 -13.40 -10.61
N GLU A 57 17.29 -13.56 -9.74
CA GLU A 57 17.23 -13.09 -8.34
C GLU A 57 18.10 -11.86 -8.14
N SER A 58 17.63 -10.96 -7.31
CA SER A 58 18.32 -9.74 -6.90
C SER A 58 17.99 -9.42 -5.45
N THR A 59 18.83 -8.64 -4.80
CA THR A 59 18.51 -8.06 -3.49
C THR A 59 17.97 -6.66 -3.70
N THR A 60 16.80 -6.40 -3.11
CA THR A 60 16.18 -5.09 -3.08
C THR A 60 16.20 -4.55 -1.66
N LYS A 61 16.58 -3.29 -1.51
CA LYS A 61 16.52 -2.57 -0.25
C LYS A 61 15.55 -1.40 -0.36
N THR A 62 14.64 -1.32 0.61
CA THR A 62 13.72 -0.19 0.72
C THR A 62 14.01 0.56 2.02
N THR A 63 14.16 1.87 1.94
CA THR A 63 14.37 2.76 3.08
C THR A 63 13.28 3.82 3.08
N ILE A 64 12.54 3.92 4.19
CA ILE A 64 11.46 4.92 4.35
C ILE A 64 11.72 5.72 5.62
N VAL A 65 11.63 7.03 5.52
CA VAL A 65 11.51 7.95 6.66
C VAL A 65 10.12 8.57 6.59
N ASN A 66 9.31 8.27 7.59
CA ASN A 66 7.87 8.55 7.59
C ASN A 66 7.56 10.03 7.27
N GLY A 67 6.80 10.24 6.21
CA GLY A 67 6.40 11.57 5.73
C GLY A 67 7.54 12.42 5.15
N LYS A 68 8.73 11.83 4.89
CA LYS A 68 9.91 12.56 4.41
C LYS A 68 10.52 11.98 3.16
N GLY A 69 10.68 10.66 3.11
CA GLY A 69 11.32 10.05 1.97
C GLY A 69 11.16 8.54 1.91
N TYR A 70 11.09 8.07 0.71
CA TYR A 70 11.10 6.68 0.29
C TYR A 70 12.24 6.49 -0.71
N ARG A 71 13.02 5.43 -0.55
CA ARG A 71 14.01 4.98 -1.51
C ARG A 71 13.94 3.47 -1.66
N ASN A 72 13.79 3.02 -2.87
CA ASN A 72 13.88 1.61 -3.25
C ASN A 72 15.07 1.44 -4.20
N GLU A 73 15.95 0.50 -3.91
CA GLU A 73 17.14 0.25 -4.71
C GLU A 73 17.35 -1.24 -4.90
N ALA A 74 17.69 -1.62 -6.12
CA ALA A 74 18.00 -2.99 -6.51
C ALA A 74 19.16 -3.00 -7.52
N ASP A 75 19.92 -4.09 -7.53
CA ASP A 75 20.93 -4.35 -8.55
C ASP A 75 20.53 -5.59 -9.35
N PHE A 76 20.30 -5.41 -10.64
CA PHE A 76 20.03 -6.50 -11.57
C PHE A 76 21.18 -6.63 -12.57
N ASN A 77 22.03 -7.63 -12.37
CA ASN A 77 23.17 -7.92 -13.26
C ASN A 77 24.12 -6.72 -13.43
N GLY A 78 24.40 -5.97 -12.36
CA GLY A 78 25.24 -4.78 -12.37
C GLY A 78 24.55 -3.51 -12.87
N GLN A 79 23.24 -3.59 -13.13
CA GLN A 79 22.42 -2.41 -13.46
C GLN A 79 21.62 -1.97 -12.24
N GLN A 80 21.87 -0.76 -11.78
CA GLN A 80 21.15 -0.20 -10.65
C GLN A 80 19.78 0.29 -11.08
N LEU A 81 18.74 -0.17 -10.33
CA LEU A 81 17.43 0.43 -10.32
C LEU A 81 17.25 1.18 -9.02
N VAL A 82 16.89 2.45 -9.12
CA VAL A 82 16.60 3.28 -7.95
C VAL A 82 15.35 4.07 -8.20
N GLN A 83 14.46 4.09 -7.22
CA GLN A 83 13.36 5.04 -7.16
C GLN A 83 13.41 5.76 -5.83
N THR A 84 13.37 7.07 -5.86
CA THR A 84 13.34 7.91 -4.68
C THR A 84 12.18 8.89 -4.78
N VAL A 85 11.42 8.99 -3.70
CA VAL A 85 10.30 9.94 -3.55
C VAL A 85 10.46 10.66 -2.23
N THR A 86 10.24 11.97 -2.23
CA THR A 86 10.25 12.81 -1.04
C THR A 86 8.97 13.63 -0.95
N ASP A 87 8.80 14.39 0.11
CA ASP A 87 7.71 15.36 0.25
C ASP A 87 7.78 16.56 -0.74
N LYS A 88 8.80 16.60 -1.61
CA LYS A 88 9.07 17.69 -2.56
C LYS A 88 9.23 17.27 -4.01
N GLY A 89 9.27 15.99 -4.29
CA GLY A 89 9.51 15.45 -5.61
C GLY A 89 10.21 14.09 -5.55
N GLY A 90 10.65 13.60 -6.69
CA GLY A 90 11.33 12.31 -6.77
C GLY A 90 12.26 12.21 -7.97
N TRP A 91 13.04 11.15 -7.99
CA TRP A 91 13.94 10.81 -9.08
C TRP A 91 14.10 9.30 -9.18
N ALA A 92 14.51 8.83 -10.36
CA ALA A 92 14.75 7.41 -10.59
C ALA A 92 15.98 7.16 -11.47
N ILE A 93 16.58 5.98 -11.32
CA ILE A 93 17.45 5.34 -12.30
C ILE A 93 16.71 4.09 -12.76
N ASN A 94 16.35 4.01 -14.02
CA ASN A 94 15.66 2.87 -14.59
C ASN A 94 16.21 2.55 -15.99
N PRO A 95 17.31 1.76 -16.08
CA PRO A 95 17.93 1.40 -17.36
C PRO A 95 16.96 0.67 -18.29
N PHE A 96 16.04 -0.12 -17.75
CA PHE A 96 15.02 -0.86 -18.53
C PHE A 96 13.89 0.04 -19.07
N GLY A 97 13.70 1.21 -18.45
CA GLY A 97 12.79 2.26 -18.92
C GLY A 97 13.47 3.37 -19.72
N GLY A 98 14.77 3.19 -20.08
CA GLY A 98 15.51 4.14 -20.89
C GLY A 98 16.24 5.24 -20.12
N SER A 99 16.21 5.24 -18.77
CA SER A 99 16.90 6.23 -17.92
C SER A 99 18.02 5.56 -17.11
N ALA A 100 19.19 5.37 -17.73
CA ALA A 100 20.37 4.79 -17.07
C ALA A 100 21.09 5.75 -16.10
N THR A 101 20.69 7.02 -16.06
CA THR A 101 21.21 8.06 -15.17
C THR A 101 20.09 8.63 -14.30
N PRO A 102 20.41 9.24 -13.15
CA PRO A 102 19.40 9.87 -12.30
C PRO A 102 18.56 10.89 -13.08
N THR A 103 17.27 10.68 -13.11
CA THR A 103 16.31 11.53 -13.84
C THR A 103 15.14 11.86 -12.91
N ALA A 104 14.73 13.13 -12.88
CA ALA A 104 13.58 13.55 -12.10
C ALA A 104 12.31 12.83 -12.58
N LEU A 105 11.46 12.43 -11.63
CA LEU A 105 10.14 11.89 -11.95
C LEU A 105 9.30 12.94 -12.66
N THR A 106 8.53 12.50 -13.63
CA THR A 106 7.48 13.33 -14.22
C THR A 106 6.40 13.65 -13.17
N PRO A 107 5.59 14.70 -13.37
CA PRO A 107 4.48 15.01 -12.45
C PRO A 107 3.54 13.83 -12.21
N ASP A 108 3.23 13.04 -13.23
CA ASP A 108 2.32 11.91 -13.13
C ASP A 108 2.96 10.72 -12.38
N GLU A 109 4.24 10.45 -12.60
CA GLU A 109 4.99 9.43 -11.85
C GLU A 109 5.11 9.81 -10.37
N TYR A 110 5.42 11.08 -10.08
CA TYR A 110 5.47 11.56 -8.70
C TYR A 110 4.12 11.44 -8.01
N LYS A 111 3.05 11.94 -8.64
CA LYS A 111 1.68 11.89 -8.14
C LYS A 111 1.20 10.47 -7.81
N SER A 112 1.59 9.47 -8.61
CA SER A 112 1.21 8.07 -8.38
C SER A 112 2.04 7.37 -7.30
N SER A 113 3.17 7.97 -6.87
CA SER A 113 4.10 7.38 -5.91
C SER A 113 4.34 8.22 -4.66
N GLU A 114 3.77 9.41 -4.54
CA GLU A 114 4.01 10.32 -3.42
C GLU A 114 3.63 9.74 -2.05
N ASP A 115 2.67 8.83 -2.00
CA ASP A 115 2.20 8.20 -0.76
C ASP A 115 3.13 7.08 -0.25
N GLU A 116 4.15 6.68 -1.03
CA GLU A 116 5.13 5.67 -0.61
C GLU A 116 5.95 6.11 0.62
N ILE A 117 5.95 7.42 0.92
CA ILE A 117 6.65 7.97 2.09
C ILE A 117 5.93 7.72 3.41
N TYR A 118 4.68 7.22 3.42
CA TYR A 118 3.90 7.04 4.64
C TYR A 118 4.01 5.64 5.21
N LEU A 119 4.15 5.55 6.54
CA LEU A 119 4.26 4.31 7.31
C LEU A 119 3.09 4.18 8.30
N PRO A 120 2.58 2.97 8.50
CA PRO A 120 2.99 1.69 7.89
C PRO A 120 2.54 1.54 6.44
N ASP A 121 1.51 2.26 6.05
CA ASP A 121 0.89 2.31 4.72
C ASP A 121 0.04 3.59 4.59
N PRO A 122 -0.41 3.97 3.37
CA PRO A 122 -1.16 5.20 3.15
C PRO A 122 -2.52 5.29 3.86
N LEU A 123 -3.12 4.17 4.29
CA LEU A 123 -4.40 4.19 5.03
C LEU A 123 -4.24 4.71 6.47
N PHE A 124 -3.04 4.55 7.05
CA PHE A 124 -2.77 5.07 8.38
C PHE A 124 -2.76 6.61 8.37
N ASN A 125 -3.71 7.21 9.11
CA ASN A 125 -3.88 8.67 9.17
C ASN A 125 -4.14 9.34 7.80
N TYR A 126 -4.74 8.64 6.84
CA TYR A 126 -4.95 9.07 5.47
C TYR A 126 -5.54 10.49 5.35
N ALA A 127 -6.51 10.85 6.20
CA ALA A 127 -7.14 12.17 6.17
C ALA A 127 -6.15 13.29 6.54
N GLN A 128 -5.14 13.02 7.39
CA GLN A 128 -4.10 14.00 7.75
C GLN A 128 -3.15 14.28 6.57
N HIS A 129 -3.05 13.33 5.64
CA HIS A 129 -2.27 13.47 4.41
C HIS A 129 -3.08 14.09 3.26
N GLY A 130 -4.33 14.50 3.53
CA GLY A 130 -5.21 15.10 2.54
C GLY A 130 -5.90 14.10 1.63
N ALA A 131 -5.78 12.80 1.91
CA ALA A 131 -6.42 11.75 1.14
C ALA A 131 -7.87 11.53 1.56
N LYS A 132 -8.63 10.87 0.68
CA LYS A 132 -10.01 10.42 0.91
C LYS A 132 -10.11 8.93 0.68
N VAL A 133 -10.93 8.24 1.48
CA VAL A 133 -11.19 6.82 1.31
C VAL A 133 -12.69 6.56 1.30
N GLU A 134 -13.14 5.78 0.33
CA GLU A 134 -14.55 5.40 0.17
C GLU A 134 -14.67 3.89 0.09
N LEU A 135 -15.66 3.33 0.78
CA LEU A 135 -16.01 1.90 0.65
C LEU A 135 -16.78 1.70 -0.68
N ALA A 136 -16.16 1.00 -1.62
CA ALA A 136 -16.75 0.66 -2.91
C ALA A 136 -17.43 -0.73 -2.92
N GLY A 137 -17.71 -1.31 -1.74
CA GLY A 137 -18.34 -2.61 -1.58
C GLY A 137 -17.36 -3.73 -1.33
N GLN A 138 -17.64 -4.90 -1.88
CA GLN A 138 -16.77 -6.08 -1.81
C GLN A 138 -16.52 -6.65 -3.21
N GLU A 139 -15.34 -7.24 -3.39
CA GLU A 139 -14.94 -7.88 -4.64
C GLU A 139 -14.09 -9.12 -4.36
N LYS A 140 -14.17 -10.12 -5.23
CA LYS A 140 -13.36 -11.33 -5.10
C LYS A 140 -11.91 -11.07 -5.50
N VAL A 141 -10.99 -11.39 -4.57
CA VAL A 141 -9.55 -11.48 -4.79
C VAL A 141 -9.16 -12.94 -4.50
N GLY A 142 -8.94 -13.73 -5.53
CA GLY A 142 -8.86 -15.19 -5.38
C GLY A 142 -10.15 -15.75 -4.80
N ASP A 143 -10.04 -16.47 -3.68
CA ASP A 143 -11.19 -17.05 -2.97
C ASP A 143 -11.79 -16.12 -1.90
N ILE A 144 -11.17 -14.96 -1.66
CA ILE A 144 -11.56 -14.02 -0.59
C ILE A 144 -12.52 -12.98 -1.18
N ASN A 145 -13.69 -12.80 -0.53
CA ASN A 145 -14.59 -11.69 -0.82
C ASN A 145 -14.14 -10.46 -0.01
N ALA A 146 -13.15 -9.74 -0.53
CA ALA A 146 -12.46 -8.67 0.15
C ALA A 146 -13.26 -7.36 0.16
N TYR A 147 -13.11 -6.55 1.21
CA TYR A 147 -13.57 -5.15 1.18
C TYR A 147 -12.76 -4.38 0.16
N LYS A 148 -13.45 -3.62 -0.68
CA LYS A 148 -12.86 -2.76 -1.70
C LYS A 148 -12.93 -1.30 -1.26
N LEU A 149 -11.77 -0.69 -1.04
CA LEU A 149 -11.65 0.71 -0.66
C LEU A 149 -11.00 1.49 -1.80
N ASN A 150 -11.65 2.55 -2.27
CA ASN A 150 -11.05 3.51 -3.18
C ASN A 150 -10.36 4.60 -2.36
N TYR A 151 -9.04 4.66 -2.48
CA TYR A 151 -8.18 5.68 -1.89
C TYR A 151 -7.86 6.72 -2.96
N THR A 152 -8.10 7.97 -2.68
CA THR A 152 -7.73 9.10 -3.54
C THR A 152 -6.78 10.00 -2.76
N ASN A 153 -5.54 10.15 -3.24
CA ASN A 153 -4.56 11.00 -2.59
C ASN A 153 -4.85 12.50 -2.82
N LYS A 154 -4.07 13.37 -2.18
CA LYS A 154 -4.24 14.84 -2.26
C LYS A 154 -4.16 15.37 -3.71
N ASP A 155 -3.40 14.70 -4.59
CA ASP A 155 -3.19 15.07 -5.99
C ASP A 155 -4.13 14.32 -6.96
N SER A 156 -5.19 13.69 -6.39
CA SER A 156 -6.26 12.99 -7.11
C SER A 156 -5.83 11.71 -7.84
N ALA A 157 -4.68 11.12 -7.49
CA ALA A 157 -4.37 9.76 -7.92
C ALA A 157 -5.21 8.75 -7.13
N VAL A 158 -5.69 7.72 -7.83
CA VAL A 158 -6.57 6.71 -7.25
C VAL A 158 -5.84 5.38 -7.12
N SER A 159 -5.95 4.78 -5.94
CA SER A 159 -5.53 3.40 -5.67
C SER A 159 -6.70 2.63 -5.05
N THR A 160 -6.84 1.37 -5.39
CA THR A 160 -7.86 0.49 -4.80
C THR A 160 -7.20 -0.48 -3.85
N PHE A 161 -7.60 -0.45 -2.58
CA PHE A 161 -7.14 -1.36 -1.54
C PHE A 161 -8.17 -2.46 -1.32
N TYR A 162 -7.70 -3.70 -1.23
CA TYR A 162 -8.51 -4.86 -0.91
C TYR A 162 -8.09 -5.41 0.45
N ILE A 163 -9.04 -5.46 1.39
CA ILE A 163 -8.83 -5.90 2.77
C ILE A 163 -9.61 -7.18 3.01
N ASP A 164 -8.94 -8.21 3.50
CA ASP A 164 -9.55 -9.48 3.90
C ASP A 164 -10.43 -9.27 5.15
N PRO A 165 -11.74 -9.57 5.10
CA PRO A 165 -12.64 -9.42 6.23
C PRO A 165 -12.27 -10.28 7.45
N SER A 166 -11.58 -11.40 7.24
CA SER A 166 -11.25 -12.36 8.30
C SER A 166 -10.00 -11.96 9.09
N THR A 167 -9.00 -11.42 8.43
CA THR A 167 -7.72 -11.05 9.03
C THR A 167 -7.56 -9.54 9.23
N SER A 168 -8.35 -8.76 8.50
CA SER A 168 -8.23 -7.31 8.36
C SER A 168 -6.89 -6.85 7.76
N TYR A 169 -6.16 -7.74 7.09
CA TYR A 169 -4.95 -7.38 6.36
C TYR A 169 -5.26 -6.89 4.95
N ILE A 170 -4.44 -5.96 4.45
CA ILE A 170 -4.43 -5.63 3.03
C ILE A 170 -3.89 -6.86 2.28
N ILE A 171 -4.65 -7.38 1.32
CA ILE A 171 -4.23 -8.52 0.51
C ILE A 171 -3.86 -8.12 -0.92
N GLN A 172 -4.37 -6.97 -1.38
CA GLN A 172 -4.06 -6.45 -2.70
C GLN A 172 -4.23 -4.93 -2.75
N VAL A 173 -3.39 -4.28 -3.55
CA VAL A 173 -3.57 -2.89 -3.98
C VAL A 173 -3.47 -2.84 -5.50
N VAL A 174 -4.38 -2.12 -6.14
CA VAL A 174 -4.33 -1.85 -7.59
C VAL A 174 -4.20 -0.35 -7.78
N ARG A 175 -3.23 0.06 -8.58
CA ARG A 175 -3.01 1.46 -8.97
C ARG A 175 -2.62 1.56 -10.44
N THR A 176 -2.86 2.72 -11.03
CA THR A 176 -2.36 3.03 -12.37
C THR A 176 -0.89 3.48 -12.27
N GLY A 177 -0.07 3.01 -13.19
CA GLY A 177 1.32 3.43 -13.34
C GLY A 177 1.76 3.42 -14.79
N ASN A 178 2.91 4.00 -15.09
CA ASN A 178 3.51 3.99 -16.41
C ASN A 178 4.56 2.86 -16.48
N VAL A 179 4.36 1.93 -17.40
CA VAL A 179 5.29 0.84 -17.68
C VAL A 179 5.73 0.95 -19.14
N GLN A 180 6.99 1.24 -19.37
CA GLN A 180 7.57 1.41 -20.71
C GLN A 180 6.81 2.42 -21.61
N GLY A 181 6.36 3.53 -21.02
CA GLY A 181 5.61 4.56 -21.74
C GLY A 181 4.11 4.28 -21.92
N GLN A 182 3.61 3.16 -21.40
CA GLN A 182 2.20 2.80 -21.44
C GLN A 182 1.57 2.87 -20.04
N GLU A 183 0.40 3.50 -19.96
CA GLU A 183 -0.41 3.46 -18.75
C GLU A 183 -0.93 2.05 -18.53
N THR A 184 -0.69 1.49 -17.35
CA THR A 184 -1.00 0.11 -17.01
C THR A 184 -1.48 0.02 -15.56
N ASN A 185 -2.39 -0.90 -15.31
CA ASN A 185 -2.72 -1.26 -13.93
C ASN A 185 -1.60 -2.10 -13.32
N ILE A 186 -1.07 -1.62 -12.20
CA ILE A 186 -0.10 -2.33 -11.38
C ILE A 186 -0.88 -2.96 -10.24
N THR A 187 -0.84 -4.29 -10.17
CA THR A 187 -1.44 -5.06 -9.07
C THR A 187 -0.38 -5.51 -8.10
N ILE A 188 -0.51 -5.11 -6.84
CA ILE A 188 0.41 -5.47 -5.76
C ILE A 188 -0.33 -6.39 -4.80
N SER A 189 0.13 -7.62 -4.64
CA SER A 189 -0.45 -8.62 -3.73
C SER A 189 0.43 -8.81 -2.50
N TYR A 190 -0.19 -8.95 -1.34
CA TYR A 190 0.44 -9.07 -0.04
C TYR A 190 0.05 -10.38 0.64
N SER A 191 1.03 -11.10 1.18
CA SER A 191 0.79 -12.34 1.90
C SER A 191 1.90 -12.63 2.91
N ASP A 192 1.77 -13.74 3.66
CA ASP A 192 2.75 -14.17 4.67
C ASP A 192 3.02 -13.09 5.71
N TYR A 193 1.95 -12.52 6.29
CA TYR A 193 2.07 -11.52 7.35
C TYR A 193 2.72 -12.11 8.59
N LYS A 194 3.80 -11.48 9.06
CA LYS A 194 4.53 -11.90 10.26
C LYS A 194 4.70 -10.74 11.22
N LYS A 195 4.70 -11.08 12.51
CA LYS A 195 5.01 -10.13 13.56
C LYS A 195 6.51 -9.87 13.60
N THR A 196 6.89 -8.60 13.52
CA THR A 196 8.29 -8.16 13.63
C THR A 196 8.71 -8.00 15.10
N ASP A 197 10.01 -7.83 15.36
CA ASP A 197 10.54 -7.56 16.70
C ASP A 197 9.99 -6.25 17.30
N PHE A 198 9.65 -5.29 16.46
CA PHE A 198 8.97 -4.06 16.89
C PHE A 198 7.51 -4.34 17.35
N GLY A 199 6.97 -5.50 16.99
CA GLY A 199 5.65 -5.99 17.39
C GLY A 199 4.52 -5.54 16.48
N VAL A 200 4.80 -5.08 15.27
CA VAL A 200 3.84 -4.83 14.19
C VAL A 200 3.87 -5.98 13.18
N PHE A 201 2.76 -6.21 12.50
CA PHE A 201 2.66 -7.20 11.44
C PHE A 201 2.92 -6.53 10.08
N VAL A 202 3.78 -7.15 9.27
CA VAL A 202 4.08 -6.73 7.90
C VAL A 202 4.03 -7.93 6.96
N PRO A 203 3.70 -7.75 5.67
CA PRO A 203 3.76 -8.83 4.68
C PRO A 203 5.22 -9.19 4.39
N TYR A 204 5.52 -10.48 4.43
CA TYR A 204 6.85 -11.00 4.06
C TYR A 204 6.93 -11.42 2.59
N THR A 205 5.79 -11.59 1.93
CA THR A 205 5.72 -11.85 0.50
C THR A 205 4.90 -10.77 -0.19
N VAL A 206 5.49 -10.13 -1.20
CA VAL A 206 4.84 -9.10 -2.01
C VAL A 206 5.02 -9.47 -3.48
N GLY A 207 3.90 -9.75 -4.17
CA GLY A 207 3.86 -9.93 -5.62
C GLY A 207 3.52 -8.60 -6.30
N ILE A 208 4.17 -8.30 -7.41
CA ILE A 208 3.86 -7.11 -8.22
C ILE A 208 3.65 -7.57 -9.65
N ASP A 209 2.43 -7.39 -10.15
CA ASP A 209 2.06 -7.66 -11.53
C ASP A 209 1.91 -6.32 -12.28
N MET A 210 2.71 -6.15 -13.32
CA MET A 210 2.72 -4.99 -14.22
C MET A 210 2.31 -5.39 -15.64
N GLY A 211 1.52 -6.47 -15.78
CA GLY A 211 1.08 -7.01 -17.05
C GLY A 211 2.15 -7.86 -17.74
N GLN A 212 3.18 -7.24 -18.28
CA GLN A 212 4.28 -7.95 -18.96
C GLN A 212 5.35 -8.46 -17.99
N PHE A 213 5.44 -7.89 -16.79
CA PHE A 213 6.45 -8.22 -15.80
C PHE A 213 5.80 -8.58 -14.48
N ASN A 214 6.24 -9.70 -13.92
CA ASN A 214 5.85 -10.14 -12.59
C ASN A 214 7.10 -10.19 -11.70
N LEU A 215 7.01 -9.54 -10.55
CA LEU A 215 8.04 -9.57 -9.53
C LEU A 215 7.49 -10.25 -8.27
N LYS A 216 8.33 -11.01 -7.60
CA LYS A 216 8.07 -11.55 -6.29
C LYS A 216 9.16 -11.10 -5.33
N ASN A 217 8.75 -10.37 -4.31
CA ASN A 217 9.63 -9.93 -3.23
C ASN A 217 9.39 -10.81 -2.00
N THR A 218 10.46 -11.39 -1.46
CA THR A 218 10.44 -12.09 -0.17
C THR A 218 11.28 -11.31 0.82
N THR A 219 10.65 -10.79 1.87
CA THR A 219 11.33 -10.00 2.90
C THR A 219 12.26 -10.89 3.71
N THR A 220 13.53 -10.49 3.81
CA THR A 220 14.56 -11.16 4.60
C THR A 220 14.86 -10.43 5.89
N LYS A 221 14.68 -9.09 5.91
CA LYS A 221 14.94 -8.26 7.08
C LYS A 221 14.00 -7.06 7.14
N VAL A 222 13.55 -6.71 8.35
CA VAL A 222 12.78 -5.49 8.64
C VAL A 222 13.36 -4.84 9.88
N GLU A 223 13.69 -3.56 9.79
CA GLU A 223 14.20 -2.75 10.92
C GLU A 223 13.41 -1.44 11.00
N PHE A 224 12.80 -1.19 12.16
CA PHE A 224 12.10 0.06 12.45
C PHE A 224 12.95 1.03 13.25
N ASN A 225 12.68 2.31 13.07
CA ASN A 225 13.25 3.41 13.87
C ASN A 225 14.78 3.49 13.83
N LYS A 226 15.37 3.07 12.69
CA LYS A 226 16.80 3.27 12.44
C LYS A 226 17.06 4.72 12.04
N THR A 227 18.20 5.24 12.51
CA THR A 227 18.70 6.52 12.00
C THR A 227 19.04 6.40 10.53
N VAL A 228 18.44 7.23 9.72
CA VAL A 228 18.66 7.31 8.26
C VAL A 228 19.24 8.70 7.97
N ASP A 229 20.34 8.74 7.25
CA ASP A 229 20.90 10.00 6.74
C ASP A 229 19.95 10.55 5.66
N PRO A 230 19.40 11.76 5.81
CA PRO A 230 18.53 12.36 4.80
C PRO A 230 19.15 12.44 3.40
N ALA A 231 20.47 12.53 3.30
CA ALA A 231 21.20 12.60 2.03
C ALA A 231 21.01 11.36 1.14
N VAL A 232 20.53 10.22 1.69
CA VAL A 232 20.21 9.04 0.89
C VAL A 232 19.08 9.27 -0.12
N PHE A 233 18.25 10.29 0.11
CA PHE A 233 17.16 10.67 -0.79
C PHE A 233 17.56 11.69 -1.85
N ASP A 234 18.73 12.30 -1.72
CA ASP A 234 19.21 13.32 -2.66
C ASP A 234 19.51 12.70 -4.02
N MET A 235 19.16 13.41 -5.08
CA MET A 235 19.52 13.02 -6.45
C MET A 235 21.03 13.20 -6.65
N PRO A 236 21.75 12.15 -7.07
CA PRO A 236 23.18 12.27 -7.38
C PRO A 236 23.43 13.31 -8.47
N LYS A 237 24.55 14.01 -8.34
CA LYS A 237 25.00 15.02 -9.31
C LYS A 237 25.63 14.38 -10.54
#